data_937ef736b80b2f75cf6831774851f8c3
#
_entry.id   937ef736b80b2f75cf6831774851f8c3
#
_cell.length_a   1.000
_cell.length_b   1.000
_cell.length_c   1.000
_cell.angle_alpha   90.00
_cell.angle_beta   90.00
_cell.angle_gamma   90.00
#
_symmetry.space_group_name_H-M   'P 1'
#
loop_
_entity.id
_entity.type
_entity.pdbx_description
1 polymer ?
#
loop_
_entity_poly.entity_id
_entity_poly.type
_entity_poly.pdbx_seq_one_letter_code
_entity_poly.pdbx_strand_id
1 'polypeptide(L)'
;MTSAILSRLKSALGQTISQDVDGRPRVTPDSVDGLAAALGLASEENWRVRIEGARTWMPDDAPADLAVTTVALNRIVSVAPSDLVATVQAGTTVRGLANRLAPHRTWLAIDPPGSPDRTIGSILATGSAGGVRHRFGPIRDQVLGTTVVTGDGRVVRAGGIVVKNVAGFDLSKIQIGGFGAFGIIAETNVRLRALPQARHALVATGDLDLLANTARALVDADIDAIAIELVSPAATGTTAWRLIVDIAGSDPGVAAEVERVTRLSAPLGWDAISAAGASSLRSAIAEAALDGPVTIRAGVFPSSIPDLADLMIAELGGGRMTASMGRGGLRWTGSARPDQLIALRHVLAAREIPVTVERAPWPFRAETGHFGGFREGVRPLSGRVRAVFDPGAILVVPIEGANGG
;
A
#
# COMPACT_ATOMS: atom_id res chain seq x y z
N MET A 1 6.50 32.21 13.34
CA MET A 1 6.55 30.79 13.69
C MET A 1 7.55 30.03 12.82
N THR A 2 7.41 30.00 11.51
CA THR A 2 8.30 29.26 10.58
C THR A 2 9.80 29.60 10.72
N SER A 3 10.17 30.90 10.86
CA SER A 3 11.57 31.33 11.04
C SER A 3 12.18 30.83 12.35
N ALA A 4 11.40 30.80 13.43
CA ALA A 4 11.83 30.29 14.74
C ALA A 4 12.07 28.76 14.68
N ILE A 5 11.18 28.00 14.04
CA ILE A 5 11.32 26.56 13.83
C ILE A 5 12.60 26.28 13.01
N LEU A 6 12.79 26.98 11.90
CA LEU A 6 14.01 26.83 11.06
C LEU A 6 15.31 27.12 11.85
N SER A 7 15.32 28.19 12.65
CA SER A 7 16.46 28.53 13.49
C SER A 7 16.75 27.42 14.50
N ARG A 8 15.72 26.94 15.18
CA ARG A 8 15.84 25.89 16.19
C ARG A 8 16.32 24.56 15.59
N LEU A 9 15.76 24.16 14.43
CA LEU A 9 16.19 22.96 13.69
C LEU A 9 17.68 23.06 13.27
N LYS A 10 18.09 24.20 12.70
CA LYS A 10 19.49 24.42 12.28
C LYS A 10 20.46 24.31 13.43
N SER A 11 20.14 24.90 14.59
CA SER A 11 21.01 24.88 15.77
C SER A 11 21.08 23.50 16.43
N ALA A 12 20.00 22.69 16.36
CA ALA A 12 19.92 21.43 17.09
C ALA A 12 20.34 20.21 16.27
N LEU A 13 20.08 20.20 14.96
CA LEU A 13 20.16 18.95 14.18
C LEU A 13 21.32 18.91 13.18
N GLY A 14 21.85 20.05 12.73
CA GLY A 14 22.91 20.06 11.69
C GLY A 14 22.54 19.30 10.40
N GLN A 15 21.25 18.98 10.21
CA GLN A 15 20.73 18.15 9.12
C GLN A 15 20.33 19.00 7.90
N THR A 16 20.07 18.32 6.78
CA THR A 16 19.55 18.99 5.60
C THR A 16 18.13 19.48 5.88
N ILE A 17 17.98 20.79 5.98
CA ILE A 17 16.75 21.50 6.22
C ILE A 17 16.41 22.28 4.97
N SER A 18 15.21 22.08 4.45
CA SER A 18 14.63 22.82 3.32
C SER A 18 13.28 23.40 3.73
N GLN A 19 12.63 24.08 2.80
CA GLN A 19 11.23 24.48 2.91
C GLN A 19 10.42 23.81 1.81
N ASP A 20 9.17 23.48 2.08
CA ASP A 20 8.24 23.04 1.05
C ASP A 20 7.73 24.23 0.23
N VAL A 21 6.83 23.96 -0.72
CA VAL A 21 6.23 24.99 -1.60
C VAL A 21 5.44 26.05 -0.83
N ASP A 22 4.94 25.68 0.36
CA ASP A 22 4.19 26.59 1.24
C ASP A 22 5.11 27.30 2.25
N GLY A 23 6.43 27.15 2.10
CA GLY A 23 7.45 27.75 2.98
C GLY A 23 7.59 27.06 4.34
N ARG A 24 6.98 25.91 4.56
CA ARG A 24 7.10 25.16 5.82
C ARG A 24 8.47 24.48 5.95
N PRO A 25 9.02 24.38 7.17
CA PRO A 25 10.23 23.62 7.41
C PRO A 25 10.07 22.16 7.02
N ARG A 26 11.09 21.62 6.32
CA ARG A 26 11.20 20.19 5.98
C ARG A 26 12.56 19.69 6.40
N VAL A 27 12.59 18.60 7.17
CA VAL A 27 13.80 17.88 7.56
C VAL A 27 13.92 16.60 6.76
N THR A 28 15.11 16.35 6.24
CA THR A 28 15.44 15.16 5.42
C THR A 28 16.55 14.38 6.12
N PRO A 29 16.24 13.55 7.14
CA PRO A 29 17.24 12.77 7.84
C PRO A 29 17.83 11.70 6.93
N ASP A 30 19.16 11.51 7.00
CA ASP A 30 19.91 10.49 6.26
C ASP A 30 20.27 9.25 7.12
N SER A 31 19.91 9.30 8.40
CA SER A 31 20.17 8.25 9.39
C SER A 31 18.97 8.06 10.32
N VAL A 32 18.91 6.87 10.96
CA VAL A 32 17.89 6.56 11.97
C VAL A 32 18.02 7.50 13.18
N ASP A 33 19.25 7.78 13.60
CA ASP A 33 19.53 8.67 14.73
C ASP A 33 19.14 10.12 14.39
N GLY A 34 19.39 10.57 13.15
CA GLY A 34 18.94 11.87 12.68
C GLY A 34 17.42 11.99 12.64
N LEU A 35 16.71 10.92 12.25
CA LEU A 35 15.26 10.88 12.31
C LEU A 35 14.76 10.92 13.76
N ALA A 36 15.41 10.17 14.67
CA ALA A 36 15.08 10.16 16.09
C ALA A 36 15.26 11.54 16.73
N ALA A 37 16.39 12.21 16.43
CA ALA A 37 16.63 13.57 16.92
C ALA A 37 15.59 14.59 16.39
N ALA A 38 15.20 14.48 15.13
CA ALA A 38 14.18 15.36 14.54
C ALA A 38 12.80 15.19 15.21
N LEU A 39 12.37 13.95 15.48
CA LEU A 39 11.10 13.68 16.14
C LEU A 39 11.15 14.03 17.64
N GLY A 40 12.27 13.74 18.33
CA GLY A 40 12.46 14.12 19.73
C GLY A 40 12.34 15.64 19.90
N LEU A 41 13.02 16.41 19.06
CA LEU A 41 12.91 17.88 19.08
C LEU A 41 11.48 18.35 18.78
N ALA A 42 10.83 17.76 17.78
CA ALA A 42 9.45 18.11 17.45
C ALA A 42 8.49 17.81 18.61
N SER A 43 8.73 16.72 19.36
CA SER A 43 7.95 16.36 20.54
C SER A 43 8.18 17.34 21.71
N GLU A 44 9.42 17.69 21.99
CA GLU A 44 9.79 18.68 23.02
C GLU A 44 9.13 20.05 22.76
N GLU A 45 9.11 20.47 21.50
CA GLU A 45 8.57 21.76 21.08
C GLU A 45 7.07 21.70 20.74
N ASN A 46 6.43 20.53 20.84
CA ASN A 46 5.02 20.27 20.47
C ASN A 46 4.69 20.67 19.02
N TRP A 47 5.61 20.47 18.07
CA TRP A 47 5.35 20.71 16.67
C TRP A 47 4.59 19.54 16.04
N ARG A 48 3.56 19.86 15.27
CA ARG A 48 2.83 18.88 14.47
C ARG A 48 3.66 18.46 13.27
N VAL A 49 3.86 17.16 13.13
CA VAL A 49 4.74 16.56 12.12
C VAL A 49 3.92 15.87 11.03
N ARG A 50 4.14 16.28 9.78
CA ARG A 50 3.69 15.56 8.58
C ARG A 50 4.79 14.62 8.11
N ILE A 51 4.44 13.33 7.92
CA ILE A 51 5.35 12.30 7.46
C ILE A 51 5.28 12.21 5.94
N GLU A 52 6.43 12.21 5.27
CA GLU A 52 6.53 12.14 3.82
C GLU A 52 7.47 11.02 3.37
N GLY A 53 7.12 10.35 2.26
CA GLY A 53 8.03 9.58 1.43
C GLY A 53 8.42 10.40 0.20
N ALA A 54 8.48 9.77 -0.98
CA ALA A 54 8.75 10.45 -2.25
C ALA A 54 7.57 11.28 -2.80
N ARG A 55 6.47 11.41 -2.06
CA ARG A 55 5.24 12.17 -2.44
C ARG A 55 4.59 11.72 -3.75
N THR A 56 4.82 10.47 -4.14
CA THR A 56 4.28 9.87 -5.37
C THR A 56 2.93 9.18 -5.15
N TRP A 57 2.43 9.15 -3.92
CA TRP A 57 1.16 8.52 -3.56
C TRP A 57 0.23 9.46 -2.79
N MET A 58 0.54 9.77 -1.55
CA MET A 58 -0.29 10.64 -0.73
C MET A 58 0.03 12.11 -1.02
N PRO A 59 -0.99 12.98 -1.20
CA PRO A 59 -0.77 14.43 -1.25
C PRO A 59 -0.09 14.95 0.03
N ASP A 60 0.79 15.93 -0.13
CA ASP A 60 1.55 16.55 0.96
C ASP A 60 0.86 17.83 1.50
N ASP A 61 -0.46 17.80 1.55
CA ASP A 61 -1.34 18.91 1.85
C ASP A 61 -1.85 18.98 3.32
N ALA A 62 -1.44 18.00 4.15
CA ALA A 62 -1.84 17.98 5.56
C ALA A 62 -1.21 19.17 6.33
N PRO A 63 -2.00 19.91 7.14
CA PRO A 63 -1.49 21.01 7.94
C PRO A 63 -0.55 20.51 9.04
N ALA A 64 0.67 21.00 9.06
CA ALA A 64 1.71 20.66 10.03
C ALA A 64 2.66 21.83 10.24
N ASP A 65 3.39 21.82 11.35
CA ASP A 65 4.45 22.82 11.63
C ASP A 65 5.77 22.40 10.97
N LEU A 66 5.97 21.09 10.82
CA LEU A 66 7.17 20.47 10.28
C LEU A 66 6.82 19.32 9.34
N ALA A 67 7.49 19.21 8.20
CA ALA A 67 7.49 18.00 7.38
C ALA A 67 8.79 17.19 7.66
N VAL A 68 8.65 15.88 7.86
CA VAL A 68 9.76 14.94 7.97
C VAL A 68 9.68 13.94 6.82
N THR A 69 10.70 13.93 5.96
CA THR A 69 10.75 13.04 4.80
C THR A 69 11.79 11.95 4.95
N THR A 70 11.44 10.74 4.57
CA THR A 70 12.32 9.56 4.64
C THR A 70 13.15 9.34 3.37
N VAL A 71 13.09 10.22 2.37
CA VAL A 71 13.69 9.98 1.04
C VAL A 71 15.22 9.80 1.08
N ALA A 72 15.93 10.39 2.06
CA ALA A 72 17.36 10.20 2.22
C ALA A 72 17.72 8.90 2.97
N LEU A 73 16.75 8.25 3.63
CA LEU A 73 16.88 6.90 4.16
C LEU A 73 16.65 5.87 3.03
N ASN A 74 17.54 5.85 2.04
CA ASN A 74 17.33 5.10 0.79
C ASN A 74 18.38 4.00 0.54
N ARG A 75 19.15 3.63 1.55
CA ARG A 75 20.14 2.56 1.41
C ARG A 75 19.50 1.19 1.42
N ILE A 76 19.98 0.31 0.55
CA ILE A 76 19.78 -1.12 0.66
C ILE A 76 20.93 -1.65 1.49
N VAL A 77 20.66 -1.85 2.79
CA VAL A 77 21.66 -2.12 3.82
C VAL A 77 22.33 -3.47 3.60
N SER A 78 21.53 -4.48 3.27
CA SER A 78 22.02 -5.83 2.94
C SER A 78 21.08 -6.56 2.00
N VAL A 79 21.64 -7.46 1.22
CA VAL A 79 20.91 -8.47 0.43
C VAL A 79 21.56 -9.80 0.67
N ALA A 80 20.82 -10.77 1.17
CA ALA A 80 21.23 -12.16 1.34
C ALA A 80 20.40 -13.05 0.39
N PRO A 81 20.84 -13.24 -0.86
CA PRO A 81 20.05 -13.95 -1.88
C PRO A 81 19.84 -15.43 -1.54
N SER A 82 20.80 -16.07 -0.89
CA SER A 82 20.70 -17.48 -0.43
C SER A 82 19.61 -17.67 0.63
N ASP A 83 19.40 -16.65 1.47
CA ASP A 83 18.43 -16.68 2.55
C ASP A 83 17.09 -16.06 2.13
N LEU A 84 17.04 -15.49 0.93
CA LEU A 84 15.90 -14.74 0.39
C LEU A 84 15.45 -13.62 1.32
N VAL A 85 16.40 -12.83 1.83
CA VAL A 85 16.15 -11.68 2.73
C VAL A 85 16.90 -10.46 2.25
N ALA A 86 16.30 -9.28 2.44
CA ALA A 86 16.99 -8.00 2.30
C ALA A 86 16.62 -7.07 3.46
N THR A 87 17.57 -6.22 3.86
CA THR A 87 17.36 -5.11 4.77
C THR A 87 17.40 -3.82 3.97
N VAL A 88 16.31 -3.06 4.01
CA VAL A 88 16.14 -1.85 3.20
C VAL A 88 15.63 -0.69 4.04
N GLN A 89 16.12 0.50 3.77
CA GLN A 89 15.64 1.73 4.38
C GLN A 89 14.34 2.20 3.72
N ALA A 90 13.50 2.89 4.48
CA ALA A 90 12.12 3.24 4.10
C ALA A 90 12.02 4.14 2.86
N GLY A 91 13.01 4.97 2.59
CA GLY A 91 13.10 5.84 1.41
C GLY A 91 13.53 5.14 0.12
N THR A 92 13.94 3.86 0.20
CA THR A 92 14.24 3.05 -1.00
C THR A 92 12.98 2.94 -1.85
N THR A 93 13.08 3.22 -3.16
CA THR A 93 11.95 3.10 -4.09
C THR A 93 11.76 1.65 -4.54
N VAL A 94 10.54 1.28 -4.98
CA VAL A 94 10.27 -0.03 -5.58
C VAL A 94 11.20 -0.28 -6.75
N ARG A 95 11.36 0.68 -7.65
CA ARG A 95 12.27 0.63 -8.80
C ARG A 95 13.72 0.42 -8.36
N GLY A 96 14.19 1.19 -7.38
CA GLY A 96 15.56 1.08 -6.86
C GLY A 96 15.84 -0.28 -6.26
N LEU A 97 14.90 -0.82 -5.49
CA LEU A 97 15.00 -2.16 -4.92
C LEU A 97 14.98 -3.24 -6.01
N ALA A 98 14.07 -3.16 -6.96
CA ALA A 98 13.98 -4.12 -8.07
C ALA A 98 15.28 -4.16 -8.88
N ASN A 99 15.86 -3.01 -9.22
CA ASN A 99 17.13 -2.91 -9.94
C ASN A 99 18.29 -3.55 -9.14
N ARG A 100 18.31 -3.37 -7.83
CA ARG A 100 19.36 -3.95 -6.95
C ARG A 100 19.24 -5.46 -6.80
N LEU A 101 18.00 -5.98 -6.84
CA LEU A 101 17.71 -7.42 -6.68
C LEU A 101 17.84 -8.22 -7.99
N ALA A 102 17.65 -7.58 -9.14
CA ALA A 102 17.65 -8.23 -10.45
C ALA A 102 18.91 -9.06 -10.76
N PRO A 103 20.16 -8.60 -10.48
CA PRO A 103 21.37 -9.38 -10.69
C PRO A 103 21.42 -10.66 -9.86
N HIS A 104 20.70 -10.70 -8.74
CA HIS A 104 20.61 -11.87 -7.86
C HIS A 104 19.46 -12.81 -8.23
N ARG A 105 18.72 -12.52 -9.31
CA ARG A 105 17.51 -13.25 -9.71
C ARG A 105 16.51 -13.42 -8.56
N THR A 106 16.37 -12.38 -7.75
CA THR A 106 15.40 -12.30 -6.65
C THR A 106 14.55 -11.05 -6.78
N TRP A 107 13.40 -11.05 -6.14
CA TRP A 107 12.52 -9.89 -6.09
C TRP A 107 11.72 -9.84 -4.79
N LEU A 108 11.28 -8.66 -4.41
CA LEU A 108 10.23 -8.50 -3.43
C LEU A 108 8.89 -8.63 -4.16
N ALA A 109 8.12 -9.68 -3.82
CA ALA A 109 6.91 -10.04 -4.56
C ALA A 109 5.73 -9.13 -4.23
N ILE A 110 5.80 -7.88 -4.69
CA ILE A 110 4.78 -6.83 -4.55
C ILE A 110 4.55 -6.11 -5.87
N ASP A 111 3.33 -5.62 -6.07
CA ASP A 111 2.92 -4.77 -7.18
C ASP A 111 1.95 -3.68 -6.67
N PRO A 112 2.40 -2.79 -5.79
CA PRO A 112 1.53 -1.79 -5.17
C PRO A 112 0.98 -0.82 -6.23
N PRO A 113 -0.23 -0.24 -5.99
CA PRO A 113 -0.75 0.80 -6.85
C PRO A 113 0.12 2.05 -6.81
N GLY A 114 0.12 2.82 -7.90
CA GLY A 114 0.86 4.06 -8.06
C GLY A 114 2.18 3.90 -8.80
N SER A 115 3.02 4.91 -8.71
CA SER A 115 4.32 4.97 -9.38
C SER A 115 5.32 3.94 -8.82
N PRO A 116 6.20 3.35 -9.66
CA PRO A 116 7.31 2.53 -9.20
C PRO A 116 8.38 3.33 -8.40
N ASP A 117 8.31 4.65 -8.40
CA ASP A 117 9.14 5.52 -7.56
C ASP A 117 8.56 5.74 -6.16
N ARG A 118 7.47 5.07 -5.86
CA ARG A 118 6.91 4.99 -4.51
C ARG A 118 7.89 4.30 -3.57
N THR A 119 8.06 4.83 -2.34
CA THR A 119 9.02 4.30 -1.37
C THR A 119 8.47 3.08 -0.63
N ILE A 120 9.37 2.18 -0.21
CA ILE A 120 9.03 1.00 0.59
C ILE A 120 8.32 1.41 1.89
N GLY A 121 8.81 2.46 2.57
CA GLY A 121 8.14 2.99 3.77
C GLY A 121 6.69 3.41 3.53
N SER A 122 6.42 4.08 2.39
CA SER A 122 5.04 4.46 2.01
C SER A 122 4.15 3.24 1.76
N ILE A 123 4.66 2.20 1.11
CA ILE A 123 3.92 0.97 0.82
C ILE A 123 3.58 0.24 2.12
N LEU A 124 4.54 0.13 3.02
CA LEU A 124 4.33 -0.49 4.33
C LEU A 124 3.33 0.32 5.16
N ALA A 125 3.55 1.62 5.30
CA ALA A 125 2.68 2.49 6.09
C ALA A 125 1.21 2.43 5.63
N THR A 126 0.95 2.36 4.32
CA THR A 126 -0.40 2.28 3.76
C THR A 126 -0.93 0.84 3.65
N GLY A 127 -0.08 -0.18 3.84
CA GLY A 127 -0.45 -1.58 3.62
C GLY A 127 -0.89 -1.87 2.19
N SER A 128 -0.36 -1.10 1.23
CA SER A 128 -0.77 -1.18 -0.17
C SER A 128 -0.33 -2.48 -0.83
N ALA A 129 -1.23 -3.10 -1.59
CA ALA A 129 -0.95 -4.30 -2.37
C ALA A 129 -1.74 -4.28 -3.68
N GLY A 130 -1.18 -4.90 -4.71
CA GLY A 130 -1.82 -5.17 -6.00
C GLY A 130 -2.23 -6.64 -6.15
N GLY A 131 -2.28 -7.12 -7.39
CA GLY A 131 -2.77 -8.45 -7.75
C GLY A 131 -1.90 -9.60 -7.26
N VAL A 132 -0.57 -9.42 -7.19
CA VAL A 132 0.35 -10.49 -6.77
C VAL A 132 0.17 -10.92 -5.31
N ARG A 133 -0.59 -10.14 -4.51
CA ARG A 133 -1.02 -10.60 -3.18
C ARG A 133 -1.85 -11.89 -3.24
N HIS A 134 -2.40 -12.25 -4.39
CA HIS A 134 -3.12 -13.49 -4.59
C HIS A 134 -2.26 -14.69 -4.16
N ARG A 135 -1.07 -14.82 -4.71
CA ARG A 135 -0.14 -15.91 -4.41
C ARG A 135 0.73 -15.64 -3.18
N PHE A 136 1.25 -14.41 -3.06
CA PHE A 136 2.30 -14.11 -2.08
C PHE A 136 1.77 -13.50 -0.78
N GLY A 137 0.46 -13.27 -0.67
CA GLY A 137 -0.14 -12.65 0.51
C GLY A 137 0.07 -11.13 0.59
N PRO A 138 -0.48 -10.49 1.62
CA PRO A 138 -0.28 -9.07 1.86
C PRO A 138 1.18 -8.76 2.20
N ILE A 139 1.60 -7.51 1.99
CA ILE A 139 2.97 -7.06 2.28
C ILE A 139 3.39 -7.33 3.73
N ARG A 140 2.45 -7.31 4.68
CA ARG A 140 2.71 -7.62 6.09
C ARG A 140 3.31 -9.01 6.31
N ASP A 141 3.00 -9.97 5.46
CA ASP A 141 3.50 -11.35 5.58
C ASP A 141 4.89 -11.51 4.95
N GLN A 142 5.34 -10.52 4.21
CA GLN A 142 6.68 -10.44 3.64
C GLN A 142 7.65 -9.61 4.51
N VAL A 143 7.14 -8.91 5.53
CA VAL A 143 7.96 -8.16 6.50
C VAL A 143 8.37 -9.08 7.64
N LEU A 144 9.68 -9.19 7.86
CA LEU A 144 10.30 -9.99 8.92
C LEU A 144 10.66 -9.14 10.15
N GLY A 145 10.88 -7.85 9.97
CA GLY A 145 11.18 -6.93 11.05
C GLY A 145 11.17 -5.48 10.58
N THR A 146 11.07 -4.56 11.53
CA THR A 146 11.06 -3.13 11.29
C THR A 146 11.88 -2.38 12.33
N THR A 147 12.55 -1.31 11.91
CA THR A 147 13.06 -0.24 12.77
C THR A 147 12.15 0.97 12.58
N VAL A 148 11.57 1.44 13.67
CA VAL A 148 10.59 2.53 13.69
C VAL A 148 11.07 3.59 14.67
N VAL A 149 10.86 4.86 14.34
CA VAL A 149 11.05 5.98 15.26
C VAL A 149 9.67 6.48 15.70
N THR A 150 9.43 6.47 17.00
CA THR A 150 8.17 6.92 17.63
C THR A 150 8.05 8.44 17.60
N GLY A 151 6.85 8.97 17.87
CA GLY A 151 6.62 10.42 17.89
C GLY A 151 7.50 11.18 18.88
N ASP A 152 7.92 10.54 19.97
CA ASP A 152 8.85 11.09 20.97
C ASP A 152 10.35 10.80 20.68
N GLY A 153 10.68 10.32 19.48
CA GLY A 153 12.06 10.10 19.05
C GLY A 153 12.72 8.81 19.51
N ARG A 154 12.00 7.90 20.21
CA ARG A 154 12.57 6.60 20.58
C ARG A 154 12.68 5.69 19.37
N VAL A 155 13.80 4.94 19.28
CA VAL A 155 14.01 3.93 18.24
C VAL A 155 13.52 2.57 18.75
N VAL A 156 12.53 2.01 18.07
CA VAL A 156 11.95 0.69 18.38
C VAL A 156 12.30 -0.28 17.26
N ARG A 157 12.92 -1.41 17.62
CA ARG A 157 13.22 -2.50 16.70
C ARG A 157 12.36 -3.70 17.05
N ALA A 158 11.68 -4.26 16.05
CA ALA A 158 10.80 -5.41 16.20
C ALA A 158 11.06 -6.43 15.09
N GLY A 159 10.92 -7.72 15.42
CA GLY A 159 11.26 -8.79 14.48
C GLY A 159 12.77 -8.97 14.29
N GLY A 160 13.17 -9.52 13.16
CA GLY A 160 14.57 -9.79 12.83
C GLY A 160 14.76 -10.13 11.35
N ILE A 161 15.88 -10.74 11.00
CA ILE A 161 16.17 -11.22 9.64
C ILE A 161 15.79 -12.70 9.44
N VAL A 162 15.38 -13.39 10.51
CA VAL A 162 15.00 -14.80 10.47
C VAL A 162 13.52 -14.98 10.27
N VAL A 163 13.14 -15.95 9.44
CA VAL A 163 11.75 -16.20 9.05
C VAL A 163 10.89 -16.68 10.25
N LYS A 164 11.51 -17.25 11.28
CA LYS A 164 10.82 -17.78 12.46
C LYS A 164 11.29 -17.03 13.71
N ASN A 165 10.60 -15.95 14.05
CA ASN A 165 10.76 -15.26 15.33
C ASN A 165 9.47 -15.48 16.14
N VAL A 166 9.57 -16.22 17.25
CA VAL A 166 8.43 -16.61 18.10
C VAL A 166 8.46 -15.93 19.47
N ALA A 167 9.37 -14.99 19.69
CA ALA A 167 9.51 -14.28 20.97
C ALA A 167 8.70 -12.97 20.96
N GLY A 168 7.70 -12.90 21.81
CA GLY A 168 6.93 -11.69 22.08
C GLY A 168 5.89 -11.32 20.99
N PHE A 169 5.31 -10.13 21.14
CA PHE A 169 4.35 -9.58 20.19
C PHE A 169 5.09 -9.09 18.93
N ASP A 170 4.52 -9.37 17.77
CA ASP A 170 5.06 -8.87 16.49
C ASP A 170 4.67 -7.40 16.25
N LEU A 171 5.41 -6.50 16.91
CA LEU A 171 5.21 -5.06 16.78
C LEU A 171 5.44 -4.54 15.35
N SER A 172 6.15 -5.30 14.50
CA SER A 172 6.31 -4.93 13.08
C SER A 172 4.97 -4.83 12.37
N LYS A 173 4.01 -5.70 12.75
CA LYS A 173 2.69 -5.76 12.10
C LYS A 173 1.80 -4.55 12.40
N ILE A 174 2.03 -3.84 13.51
CA ILE A 174 1.26 -2.65 13.88
C ILE A 174 1.55 -1.50 12.91
N GLN A 175 2.77 -1.44 12.41
CA GLN A 175 3.22 -0.39 11.50
C GLN A 175 2.62 -0.52 10.09
N ILE A 176 2.27 -1.76 9.69
CA ILE A 176 1.82 -2.04 8.33
C ILE A 176 0.33 -1.69 8.19
N GLY A 177 0.04 -0.69 7.37
CA GLY A 177 -1.31 -0.17 7.19
C GLY A 177 -1.75 0.80 8.29
N GLY A 178 -0.83 1.23 9.17
CA GLY A 178 -1.09 2.23 10.21
C GLY A 178 -0.96 3.68 9.76
N PHE A 179 -0.65 3.93 8.50
CA PHE A 179 -0.50 5.26 7.88
C PHE A 179 0.49 6.19 8.61
N GLY A 180 1.41 5.63 9.41
CA GLY A 180 2.36 6.40 10.21
C GLY A 180 1.83 6.82 11.60
N ALA A 181 0.65 6.35 12.01
CA ALA A 181 0.07 6.70 13.31
C ALA A 181 0.85 6.17 14.52
N PHE A 182 1.70 5.18 14.29
CA PHE A 182 2.50 4.51 15.34
C PHE A 182 4.01 4.79 15.17
N GLY A 183 4.37 5.87 14.50
CA GLY A 183 5.76 6.26 14.26
C GLY A 183 6.17 6.21 12.78
N ILE A 184 7.40 6.56 12.51
CA ILE A 184 7.98 6.58 11.16
C ILE A 184 8.84 5.34 10.96
N ILE A 185 8.50 4.53 9.96
CA ILE A 185 9.32 3.39 9.56
C ILE A 185 10.61 3.94 8.95
N ALA A 186 11.75 3.58 9.54
CA ALA A 186 13.08 3.97 9.07
C ALA A 186 13.73 2.86 8.24
N GLU A 187 13.56 1.59 8.66
CA GLU A 187 14.19 0.43 8.02
C GLU A 187 13.30 -0.80 8.16
N THR A 188 13.39 -1.73 7.22
CA THR A 188 12.64 -2.99 7.26
C THR A 188 13.46 -4.16 6.73
N ASN A 189 13.26 -5.34 7.31
CA ASN A 189 13.70 -6.62 6.80
C ASN A 189 12.57 -7.26 6.03
N VAL A 190 12.81 -7.60 4.77
CA VAL A 190 11.79 -8.16 3.87
C VAL A 190 12.21 -9.53 3.34
N ARG A 191 11.22 -10.41 3.21
CA ARG A 191 11.38 -11.69 2.55
C ARG A 191 11.36 -11.50 1.04
N LEU A 192 12.36 -12.04 0.36
CA LEU A 192 12.44 -12.06 -1.10
C LEU A 192 11.87 -13.38 -1.65
N ARG A 193 11.73 -13.43 -2.96
CA ARG A 193 11.40 -14.60 -3.75
C ARG A 193 12.38 -14.73 -4.91
N ALA A 194 12.58 -15.95 -5.41
CA ALA A 194 13.28 -16.12 -6.67
C ALA A 194 12.45 -15.53 -7.82
N LEU A 195 13.11 -14.89 -8.77
CA LEU A 195 12.45 -14.46 -10.01
C LEU A 195 11.98 -15.68 -10.80
N PRO A 196 10.73 -15.70 -11.30
CA PRO A 196 10.24 -16.77 -12.13
C PRO A 196 11.04 -16.86 -13.45
N GLN A 197 11.12 -18.06 -14.01
CA GLN A 197 11.77 -18.31 -15.30
C GLN A 197 10.91 -17.82 -16.46
N ALA A 198 9.60 -18.08 -16.36
CA ALA A 198 8.60 -17.67 -17.34
C ALA A 198 7.45 -16.90 -16.67
N ARG A 199 6.81 -16.06 -17.44
CA ARG A 199 5.58 -15.35 -17.07
C ARG A 199 4.70 -15.15 -18.29
N HIS A 200 3.41 -15.45 -18.17
CA HIS A 200 2.37 -15.17 -19.15
C HIS A 200 1.15 -14.57 -18.48
N ALA A 201 0.50 -13.63 -19.15
CA ALA A 201 -0.81 -13.17 -18.74
C ALA A 201 -1.86 -13.55 -19.80
N LEU A 202 -2.99 -14.04 -19.34
CA LEU A 202 -4.18 -14.28 -20.13
C LEU A 202 -5.18 -13.19 -19.81
N VAL A 203 -5.78 -12.59 -20.83
CA VAL A 203 -6.76 -11.51 -20.70
C VAL A 203 -8.03 -11.91 -21.44
N ALA A 204 -9.15 -11.95 -20.72
CA ALA A 204 -10.48 -12.09 -21.33
C ALA A 204 -11.27 -10.80 -21.14
N THR A 205 -12.12 -10.46 -22.10
CA THR A 205 -12.97 -9.28 -22.07
C THR A 205 -14.42 -9.72 -22.10
N GLY A 206 -15.27 -9.11 -21.27
CA GLY A 206 -16.68 -9.50 -21.19
C GLY A 206 -17.48 -8.74 -20.15
N ASP A 207 -18.65 -9.31 -19.84
CA ASP A 207 -19.54 -8.87 -18.77
C ASP A 207 -18.94 -9.17 -17.40
N LEU A 208 -19.20 -8.30 -16.40
CA LEU A 208 -18.64 -8.41 -15.06
C LEU A 208 -19.01 -9.74 -14.38
N ASP A 209 -20.28 -10.13 -14.43
CA ASP A 209 -20.75 -11.35 -13.76
C ASP A 209 -20.15 -12.62 -14.38
N LEU A 210 -20.11 -12.67 -15.72
CA LEU A 210 -19.48 -13.77 -16.44
C LEU A 210 -17.99 -13.91 -16.05
N LEU A 211 -17.27 -12.80 -16.07
CA LEU A 211 -15.83 -12.77 -15.74
C LEU A 211 -15.58 -13.10 -14.26
N ALA A 212 -16.42 -12.60 -13.34
CA ALA A 212 -16.33 -12.89 -11.92
C ALA A 212 -16.60 -14.37 -11.63
N ASN A 213 -17.61 -14.96 -12.24
CA ASN A 213 -17.91 -16.38 -12.12
C ASN A 213 -16.77 -17.25 -12.67
N THR A 214 -16.22 -16.89 -13.83
CA THR A 214 -15.05 -17.58 -14.40
C THR A 214 -13.83 -17.47 -13.47
N ALA A 215 -13.54 -16.28 -12.96
CA ALA A 215 -12.42 -16.07 -12.05
C ALA A 215 -12.55 -16.91 -10.77
N ARG A 216 -13.78 -17.04 -10.22
CA ARG A 216 -14.05 -17.92 -9.08
C ARG A 216 -13.80 -19.38 -9.41
N ALA A 217 -14.29 -19.85 -10.55
CA ALA A 217 -14.06 -21.23 -10.99
C ALA A 217 -12.57 -21.55 -11.15
N LEU A 218 -11.75 -20.57 -11.63
CA LEU A 218 -10.29 -20.71 -11.71
C LEU A 218 -9.64 -20.75 -10.34
N VAL A 219 -10.11 -19.95 -9.38
CA VAL A 219 -9.65 -19.98 -7.98
C VAL A 219 -10.01 -21.31 -7.32
N ASP A 220 -11.24 -21.80 -7.49
CA ASP A 220 -11.73 -23.06 -6.92
C ASP A 220 -11.00 -24.27 -7.54
N ALA A 221 -10.55 -24.15 -8.79
CA ALA A 221 -9.71 -25.13 -9.45
C ALA A 221 -8.23 -25.08 -9.03
N ASP A 222 -7.85 -24.19 -8.11
CA ASP A 222 -6.48 -24.01 -7.63
C ASP A 222 -5.47 -23.79 -8.78
N ILE A 223 -5.77 -22.83 -9.66
CA ILE A 223 -4.86 -22.41 -10.71
C ILE A 223 -3.65 -21.72 -10.08
N ASP A 224 -2.43 -22.18 -10.43
CA ASP A 224 -1.17 -21.61 -9.93
C ASP A 224 -0.85 -20.26 -10.58
N ALA A 225 -1.75 -19.27 -10.36
CA ALA A 225 -1.59 -17.91 -10.82
C ALA A 225 -0.95 -17.02 -9.76
N ILE A 226 -0.13 -16.05 -10.17
CA ILE A 226 0.36 -15.02 -9.25
C ILE A 226 -0.67 -13.92 -9.00
N ALA A 227 -1.60 -13.71 -9.95
CA ALA A 227 -2.73 -12.81 -9.79
C ALA A 227 -3.94 -13.27 -10.63
N ILE A 228 -5.14 -13.10 -10.08
CA ILE A 228 -6.42 -13.24 -10.79
C ILE A 228 -7.22 -11.98 -10.44
N GLU A 229 -7.40 -11.10 -11.43
CA GLU A 229 -7.97 -9.77 -11.21
C GLU A 229 -9.02 -9.39 -12.24
N LEU A 230 -10.07 -8.74 -11.76
CA LEU A 230 -11.02 -7.99 -12.60
C LEU A 230 -10.60 -6.53 -12.66
N VAL A 231 -10.63 -5.96 -13.86
CA VAL A 231 -10.25 -4.58 -14.11
C VAL A 231 -11.38 -3.90 -14.89
N SER A 232 -11.86 -2.76 -14.38
CA SER A 232 -12.97 -2.04 -15.00
C SER A 232 -12.58 -1.41 -16.34
N PRO A 233 -13.57 -1.15 -17.21
CA PRO A 233 -13.35 -0.48 -18.50
C PRO A 233 -12.58 0.82 -18.38
N ALA A 234 -12.94 1.66 -17.39
CA ALA A 234 -12.30 2.94 -17.16
C ALA A 234 -10.82 2.83 -16.76
N ALA A 235 -10.40 1.73 -16.13
CA ALA A 235 -9.00 1.53 -15.72
C ALA A 235 -8.09 1.09 -16.87
N THR A 236 -8.65 0.60 -17.97
CA THR A 236 -7.90 0.12 -19.14
C THR A 236 -8.21 0.89 -20.42
N GLY A 237 -9.10 1.88 -20.36
CA GLY A 237 -9.54 2.65 -21.54
C GLY A 237 -10.34 1.80 -22.54
N THR A 238 -11.07 0.79 -22.07
CA THR A 238 -11.88 -0.13 -22.90
C THR A 238 -13.37 0.07 -22.65
N THR A 239 -14.21 -0.68 -23.37
CA THR A 239 -15.67 -0.60 -23.24
C THR A 239 -16.27 -1.70 -22.36
N ALA A 240 -15.50 -2.73 -22.03
CA ALA A 240 -15.94 -3.86 -21.22
C ALA A 240 -14.93 -4.19 -20.12
N TRP A 241 -15.37 -4.94 -19.12
CA TRP A 241 -14.50 -5.46 -18.07
C TRP A 241 -13.47 -6.43 -18.62
N ARG A 242 -12.34 -6.53 -17.92
CA ARG A 242 -11.30 -7.52 -18.23
C ARG A 242 -11.03 -8.41 -17.03
N LEU A 243 -10.88 -9.70 -17.30
CA LEU A 243 -10.31 -10.67 -16.38
C LEU A 243 -8.86 -10.90 -16.78
N ILE A 244 -7.95 -10.74 -15.84
CA ILE A 244 -6.51 -10.94 -16.04
C ILE A 244 -6.08 -12.10 -15.15
N VAL A 245 -5.53 -13.13 -15.76
CA VAL A 245 -4.89 -14.27 -15.08
C VAL A 245 -3.40 -14.20 -15.38
N ASP A 246 -2.60 -13.92 -14.37
CA ASP A 246 -1.15 -13.74 -14.48
C ASP A 246 -0.46 -14.96 -13.89
N ILE A 247 0.23 -15.71 -14.72
CA ILE A 247 0.87 -17.00 -14.38
C ILE A 247 2.38 -16.82 -14.48
N ALA A 248 3.11 -17.26 -13.43
CA ALA A 248 4.56 -17.17 -13.41
C ALA A 248 5.18 -18.36 -12.66
N GLY A 249 6.27 -18.90 -13.20
CA GLY A 249 6.93 -20.07 -12.63
C GLY A 249 8.05 -20.60 -13.51
N SER A 250 8.18 -21.93 -13.60
CA SER A 250 9.03 -22.59 -14.61
C SER A 250 8.36 -22.58 -15.98
N ASP A 251 9.14 -22.65 -17.05
CA ASP A 251 8.60 -22.69 -18.41
C ASP A 251 7.51 -23.78 -18.62
N PRO A 252 7.76 -25.06 -18.24
CA PRO A 252 6.75 -26.10 -18.43
C PRO A 252 5.53 -25.91 -17.50
N GLY A 253 5.73 -25.38 -16.29
CA GLY A 253 4.64 -25.09 -15.36
C GLY A 253 3.70 -24.00 -15.89
N VAL A 254 4.27 -22.91 -16.41
CA VAL A 254 3.48 -21.82 -17.01
C VAL A 254 2.70 -22.33 -18.22
N ALA A 255 3.32 -23.11 -19.10
CA ALA A 255 2.62 -23.68 -20.26
C ALA A 255 1.43 -24.57 -19.87
N ALA A 256 1.62 -25.44 -18.86
CA ALA A 256 0.56 -26.31 -18.36
C ALA A 256 -0.59 -25.54 -17.74
N GLU A 257 -0.31 -24.50 -16.94
CA GLU A 257 -1.37 -23.68 -16.33
C GLU A 257 -2.10 -22.83 -17.36
N VAL A 258 -1.44 -22.29 -18.38
CA VAL A 258 -2.09 -21.59 -19.51
C VAL A 258 -3.07 -22.53 -20.21
N GLU A 259 -2.67 -23.76 -20.54
CA GLU A 259 -3.56 -24.77 -21.12
C GLU A 259 -4.75 -25.09 -20.19
N ARG A 260 -4.47 -25.23 -18.88
CA ARG A 260 -5.50 -25.54 -17.88
C ARG A 260 -6.52 -24.42 -17.76
N VAL A 261 -6.12 -23.15 -17.70
CA VAL A 261 -7.01 -21.99 -17.70
C VAL A 261 -7.87 -21.98 -18.96
N THR A 262 -7.27 -22.11 -20.14
CA THR A 262 -7.99 -22.10 -21.42
C THR A 262 -9.03 -23.21 -21.50
N ARG A 263 -8.72 -24.42 -21.03
CA ARG A 263 -9.63 -25.55 -21.02
C ARG A 263 -10.81 -25.37 -20.04
N LEU A 264 -10.53 -24.88 -18.82
CA LEU A 264 -11.56 -24.70 -17.78
C LEU A 264 -12.52 -23.55 -18.10
N SER A 265 -12.12 -22.62 -18.91
CA SER A 265 -12.91 -21.45 -19.29
C SER A 265 -13.14 -21.36 -20.82
N ALA A 266 -13.26 -22.50 -21.47
CA ALA A 266 -13.37 -22.64 -22.92
C ALA A 266 -14.38 -21.72 -23.63
N PRO A 267 -15.51 -21.28 -23.02
CA PRO A 267 -16.41 -20.31 -23.64
C PRO A 267 -15.83 -18.90 -23.77
N LEU A 268 -14.77 -18.56 -23.01
CA LEU A 268 -14.11 -17.25 -23.08
C LEU A 268 -12.99 -17.26 -24.11
N GLY A 269 -12.98 -16.24 -24.95
CA GLY A 269 -11.79 -15.93 -25.77
C GLY A 269 -10.68 -15.33 -24.89
N TRP A 270 -9.49 -15.88 -24.97
CA TRP A 270 -8.32 -15.38 -24.25
C TRP A 270 -7.28 -14.78 -25.20
N ASP A 271 -6.84 -13.57 -24.88
CA ASP A 271 -5.66 -12.97 -25.48
C ASP A 271 -4.44 -13.33 -24.61
N ALA A 272 -3.52 -14.10 -25.16
CA ALA A 272 -2.26 -14.43 -24.48
C ALA A 272 -1.26 -13.29 -24.66
N ILE A 273 -0.76 -12.76 -23.55
CA ILE A 273 0.17 -11.64 -23.51
C ILE A 273 1.54 -12.12 -23.03
N SER A 274 2.61 -11.74 -23.77
CA SER A 274 3.99 -12.03 -23.39
C SER A 274 4.38 -11.43 -22.03
N ALA A 275 5.48 -11.88 -21.46
CA ALA A 275 6.01 -11.37 -20.20
C ALA A 275 6.21 -9.84 -20.20
N ALA A 276 6.69 -9.27 -21.30
CA ALA A 276 6.85 -7.81 -21.44
C ALA A 276 5.49 -7.11 -21.47
N GLY A 277 4.53 -7.63 -22.23
CA GLY A 277 3.17 -7.12 -22.26
C GLY A 277 2.45 -7.23 -20.91
N ALA A 278 2.63 -8.34 -20.19
CA ALA A 278 2.11 -8.53 -18.83
C ALA A 278 2.68 -7.47 -17.86
N SER A 279 3.98 -7.19 -17.95
CA SER A 279 4.62 -6.15 -17.14
C SER A 279 4.08 -4.76 -17.46
N SER A 280 3.92 -4.43 -18.75
CA SER A 280 3.33 -3.15 -19.17
C SER A 280 1.88 -2.99 -18.72
N LEU A 281 1.07 -4.05 -18.83
CA LEU A 281 -0.30 -4.06 -18.36
C LEU A 281 -0.39 -3.83 -16.85
N ARG A 282 0.48 -4.49 -16.07
CA ARG A 282 0.56 -4.29 -14.61
C ARG A 282 0.94 -2.86 -14.23
N SER A 283 1.90 -2.27 -14.94
CA SER A 283 2.28 -0.87 -14.73
C SER A 283 1.11 0.07 -15.01
N ALA A 284 0.41 -0.12 -16.12
CA ALA A 284 -0.76 0.69 -16.48
C ALA A 284 -1.88 0.57 -15.42
N ILE A 285 -2.17 -0.62 -14.92
CA ILE A 285 -3.15 -0.85 -13.86
C ILE A 285 -2.72 -0.17 -12.56
N ALA A 286 -1.45 -0.26 -12.18
CA ALA A 286 -0.94 0.39 -10.99
C ALA A 286 -1.02 1.92 -11.09
N GLU A 287 -0.66 2.48 -12.24
CA GLU A 287 -0.69 3.92 -12.50
C GLU A 287 -2.12 4.47 -12.59
N ALA A 288 -3.08 3.69 -13.11
CA ALA A 288 -4.49 4.06 -13.15
C ALA A 288 -5.08 4.37 -11.76
N ALA A 289 -4.45 3.89 -10.68
CA ALA A 289 -4.80 4.27 -9.31
C ALA A 289 -4.43 5.73 -8.95
N LEU A 290 -3.72 6.45 -9.82
CA LEU A 290 -3.41 7.89 -9.67
C LEU A 290 -4.36 8.80 -10.44
N ASP A 291 -5.20 8.25 -11.33
CA ASP A 291 -6.04 9.03 -12.26
C ASP A 291 -7.28 9.66 -11.61
N GLY A 292 -7.35 9.75 -10.31
CA GLY A 292 -8.38 10.44 -9.56
C GLY A 292 -7.84 10.95 -8.23
N PRO A 293 -8.47 11.97 -7.62
CA PRO A 293 -8.02 12.52 -6.35
C PRO A 293 -8.21 11.56 -5.17
N VAL A 294 -9.18 10.64 -5.25
CA VAL A 294 -9.57 9.74 -4.16
C VAL A 294 -9.37 8.30 -4.59
N THR A 295 -8.67 7.52 -3.76
CA THR A 295 -8.54 6.06 -3.90
C THR A 295 -8.98 5.39 -2.62
N ILE A 296 -9.94 4.49 -2.72
CA ILE A 296 -10.47 3.70 -1.59
C ILE A 296 -10.31 2.21 -1.87
N ARG A 297 -10.28 1.43 -0.81
CA ARG A 297 -10.26 -0.03 -0.87
C ARG A 297 -11.29 -0.60 0.10
N ALA A 298 -12.10 -1.54 -0.38
CA ALA A 298 -12.99 -2.36 0.44
C ALA A 298 -12.55 -3.81 0.44
N GLY A 299 -12.61 -4.47 1.59
CA GLY A 299 -12.31 -5.89 1.75
C GLY A 299 -13.60 -6.70 1.73
N VAL A 300 -13.77 -7.57 0.72
CA VAL A 300 -14.98 -8.38 0.55
C VAL A 300 -14.64 -9.81 0.13
N PHE A 301 -15.57 -10.72 0.29
CA PHE A 301 -15.45 -12.03 -0.35
C PHE A 301 -15.49 -11.91 -1.88
N PRO A 302 -14.77 -12.74 -2.61
CA PRO A 302 -14.75 -12.71 -4.07
C PRO A 302 -16.14 -12.78 -4.72
N SER A 303 -17.07 -13.54 -4.11
CA SER A 303 -18.46 -13.65 -4.58
C SER A 303 -19.26 -12.35 -4.52
N SER A 304 -18.87 -11.41 -3.67
CA SER A 304 -19.56 -10.12 -3.49
C SER A 304 -18.93 -8.98 -4.29
N ILE A 305 -17.92 -9.26 -5.10
CA ILE A 305 -17.22 -8.23 -5.89
C ILE A 305 -18.14 -7.57 -6.92
N PRO A 306 -18.97 -8.29 -7.71
CA PRO A 306 -19.90 -7.65 -8.64
C PRO A 306 -20.86 -6.69 -7.94
N ASP A 307 -21.56 -7.14 -6.91
CA ASP A 307 -22.51 -6.31 -6.14
C ASP A 307 -21.83 -5.07 -5.55
N LEU A 308 -20.59 -5.23 -5.06
CA LEU A 308 -19.85 -4.10 -4.51
C LEU A 308 -19.41 -3.12 -5.59
N ALA A 309 -19.03 -3.61 -6.77
CA ALA A 309 -18.66 -2.74 -7.89
C ALA A 309 -19.86 -1.90 -8.34
N ASP A 310 -21.04 -2.51 -8.47
CA ASP A 310 -22.27 -1.80 -8.81
C ASP A 310 -22.67 -0.78 -7.74
N LEU A 311 -22.56 -1.15 -6.46
CA LEU A 311 -22.81 -0.24 -5.35
C LEU A 311 -21.84 0.96 -5.36
N MET A 312 -20.56 0.72 -5.61
CA MET A 312 -19.58 1.82 -5.71
C MET A 312 -19.85 2.73 -6.90
N ILE A 313 -20.30 2.19 -8.03
CA ILE A 313 -20.73 3.00 -9.19
C ILE A 313 -21.94 3.85 -8.84
N ALA A 314 -22.93 3.28 -8.15
CA ALA A 314 -24.13 3.99 -7.75
C ALA A 314 -23.86 5.12 -6.75
N GLU A 315 -23.04 4.86 -5.72
CA GLU A 315 -22.80 5.81 -4.63
C GLU A 315 -21.71 6.86 -4.97
N LEU A 316 -20.63 6.43 -5.64
CA LEU A 316 -19.46 7.28 -5.91
C LEU A 316 -19.41 7.79 -7.35
N GLY A 317 -20.25 7.25 -8.22
CA GLY A 317 -20.19 7.48 -9.65
C GLY A 317 -19.13 6.62 -10.34
N GLY A 318 -18.93 6.88 -11.64
CA GLY A 318 -17.94 6.17 -12.44
C GLY A 318 -16.52 6.38 -11.91
N GLY A 319 -15.70 5.33 -12.01
CA GLY A 319 -14.32 5.37 -11.55
C GLY A 319 -13.55 4.17 -12.10
N ARG A 320 -12.24 4.15 -11.84
CA ARG A 320 -11.36 3.03 -12.17
C ARG A 320 -11.40 2.00 -11.06
N MET A 321 -11.67 0.75 -11.39
CA MET A 321 -11.74 -0.32 -10.40
C MET A 321 -10.80 -1.46 -10.75
N THR A 322 -10.20 -2.03 -9.70
CA THR A 322 -9.45 -3.29 -9.75
C THR A 322 -9.89 -4.18 -8.60
N ALA A 323 -10.14 -5.46 -8.86
CA ALA A 323 -10.57 -6.38 -7.85
C ALA A 323 -9.76 -7.68 -7.88
N SER A 324 -9.29 -8.11 -6.70
CA SER A 324 -8.52 -9.36 -6.53
C SER A 324 -9.48 -10.51 -6.25
N MET A 325 -9.61 -11.46 -7.18
CA MET A 325 -10.58 -12.56 -7.09
C MET A 325 -10.13 -13.68 -6.13
N GLY A 326 -8.84 -13.87 -5.90
CA GLY A 326 -8.38 -14.93 -5.01
C GLY A 326 -8.27 -14.55 -3.53
N ARG A 327 -8.20 -13.26 -3.22
CA ARG A 327 -8.02 -12.77 -1.84
C ARG A 327 -9.13 -11.84 -1.37
N GLY A 328 -10.05 -11.53 -2.24
CA GLY A 328 -11.08 -10.52 -2.01
C GLY A 328 -10.50 -9.11 -1.94
N GLY A 329 -11.33 -8.16 -2.19
CA GLY A 329 -11.01 -6.74 -2.14
C GLY A 329 -11.10 -6.06 -3.48
N LEU A 330 -11.76 -4.91 -3.44
CA LEU A 330 -11.95 -4.03 -4.57
C LEU A 330 -11.36 -2.67 -4.24
N ARG A 331 -10.59 -2.12 -5.18
CA ARG A 331 -10.11 -0.74 -5.16
C ARG A 331 -10.88 0.07 -6.18
N TRP A 332 -11.32 1.23 -5.77
CA TRP A 332 -11.94 2.24 -6.63
C TRP A 332 -11.10 3.52 -6.59
N THR A 333 -10.93 4.17 -7.74
CA THR A 333 -10.24 5.45 -7.88
C THR A 333 -11.06 6.38 -8.75
N GLY A 334 -11.29 7.59 -8.27
CA GLY A 334 -12.09 8.58 -9.00
C GLY A 334 -12.25 9.89 -8.23
N SER A 335 -13.25 10.65 -8.59
CA SER A 335 -13.67 11.86 -7.88
C SER A 335 -14.89 11.55 -7.01
N ALA A 336 -14.73 11.71 -5.71
CA ALA A 336 -15.82 11.54 -4.75
C ALA A 336 -15.82 12.70 -3.76
N ARG A 337 -16.99 12.99 -3.18
CA ARG A 337 -17.14 13.91 -2.04
C ARG A 337 -17.12 13.12 -0.73
N PRO A 338 -16.75 13.76 0.40
CA PRO A 338 -16.77 13.13 1.70
C PRO A 338 -18.13 12.51 2.08
N ASP A 339 -19.23 13.23 1.81
CA ASP A 339 -20.60 12.76 2.08
C ASP A 339 -20.94 11.45 1.35
N GLN A 340 -20.48 11.29 0.11
CA GLN A 340 -20.69 10.06 -0.66
C GLN A 340 -19.94 8.86 -0.03
N LEU A 341 -18.69 9.06 0.40
CA LEU A 341 -17.93 8.01 1.08
C LEU A 341 -18.56 7.66 2.43
N ILE A 342 -19.03 8.64 3.19
CA ILE A 342 -19.70 8.41 4.49
C ILE A 342 -20.98 7.58 4.25
N ALA A 343 -21.81 7.94 3.24
CA ALA A 343 -22.99 7.17 2.87
C ALA A 343 -22.63 5.72 2.48
N LEU A 344 -21.62 5.53 1.61
CA LEU A 344 -21.14 4.21 1.23
C LEU A 344 -20.68 3.39 2.45
N ARG A 345 -19.90 4.00 3.36
CA ARG A 345 -19.46 3.34 4.58
C ARG A 345 -20.61 2.91 5.47
N HIS A 346 -21.65 3.75 5.58
CA HIS A 346 -22.84 3.43 6.35
C HIS A 346 -23.56 2.18 5.78
N VAL A 347 -23.75 2.11 4.47
CA VAL A 347 -24.34 0.94 3.80
C VAL A 347 -23.49 -0.32 4.00
N LEU A 348 -22.16 -0.18 3.90
CA LEU A 348 -21.24 -1.31 3.99
C LEU A 348 -20.98 -1.76 5.44
N ALA A 349 -21.16 -0.87 6.43
CA ALA A 349 -21.04 -1.21 7.84
C ALA A 349 -22.06 -2.28 8.26
N ALA A 350 -23.30 -2.21 7.74
CA ALA A 350 -24.32 -3.23 7.96
C ALA A 350 -23.94 -4.63 7.42
N ARG A 351 -22.99 -4.68 6.49
CA ARG A 351 -22.43 -5.91 5.90
C ARG A 351 -21.05 -6.27 6.47
N GLU A 352 -20.60 -5.57 7.50
CA GLU A 352 -19.25 -5.68 8.10
C GLU A 352 -18.08 -5.51 7.10
N ILE A 353 -18.28 -4.74 6.02
CA ILE A 353 -17.29 -4.50 4.98
C ILE A 353 -16.51 -3.23 5.30
N PRO A 354 -15.21 -3.33 5.67
CA PRO A 354 -14.39 -2.16 5.97
C PRO A 354 -13.97 -1.44 4.67
N VAL A 355 -14.03 -0.11 4.71
CA VAL A 355 -13.59 0.77 3.62
C VAL A 355 -12.45 1.67 4.08
N THR A 356 -11.29 1.51 3.46
CA THR A 356 -10.09 2.28 3.75
C THR A 356 -9.84 3.33 2.68
N VAL A 357 -9.61 4.58 3.07
CA VAL A 357 -9.09 5.64 2.19
C VAL A 357 -7.57 5.43 2.05
N GLU A 358 -7.14 4.93 0.91
CA GLU A 358 -5.72 4.71 0.62
C GLU A 358 -5.00 5.98 0.19
N ARG A 359 -5.74 6.90 -0.47
CA ARG A 359 -5.24 8.19 -0.99
C ARG A 359 -6.40 9.17 -1.14
N ALA A 360 -6.21 10.38 -0.64
CA ALA A 360 -7.11 11.51 -0.89
C ALA A 360 -6.44 12.83 -0.45
N PRO A 361 -6.91 14.01 -0.91
CA PRO A 361 -6.52 15.31 -0.38
C PRO A 361 -6.83 15.44 1.12
N TRP A 362 -6.08 16.30 1.81
CA TRP A 362 -6.27 16.49 3.26
C TRP A 362 -7.69 16.86 3.67
N PRO A 363 -8.38 17.83 3.01
CA PRO A 363 -9.75 18.16 3.42
C PRO A 363 -10.68 16.94 3.45
N PHE A 364 -10.55 16.05 2.44
CA PHE A 364 -11.31 14.81 2.38
C PHE A 364 -10.94 13.87 3.54
N ARG A 365 -9.62 13.66 3.78
CA ARG A 365 -9.13 12.76 4.84
C ARG A 365 -9.44 13.28 6.24
N ALA A 366 -9.40 14.60 6.44
CA ALA A 366 -9.73 15.21 7.72
C ALA A 366 -11.20 14.97 8.11
N GLU A 367 -12.10 14.95 7.12
CA GLU A 367 -13.52 14.72 7.34
C GLU A 367 -13.86 13.23 7.47
N THR A 368 -13.28 12.37 6.62
CA THR A 368 -13.63 10.95 6.54
C THR A 368 -12.73 10.01 7.31
N GLY A 369 -11.50 10.41 7.63
CA GLY A 369 -10.44 9.55 8.12
C GLY A 369 -9.96 8.52 7.08
N HIS A 370 -8.89 7.80 7.42
CA HIS A 370 -8.42 6.68 6.61
C HIS A 370 -9.32 5.45 6.74
N PHE A 371 -9.87 5.21 7.93
CA PHE A 371 -10.71 4.05 8.21
C PHE A 371 -12.18 4.47 8.37
N GLY A 372 -13.09 3.56 8.03
CA GLY A 372 -14.48 3.64 8.43
C GLY A 372 -14.64 3.28 9.91
N GLY A 373 -15.88 3.20 10.39
CA GLY A 373 -16.19 2.84 11.77
C GLY A 373 -15.46 1.58 12.21
N PHE A 374 -14.85 1.62 13.40
CA PHE A 374 -14.23 0.46 14.01
C PHE A 374 -15.28 -0.41 14.70
N ARG A 375 -15.03 -1.71 14.76
CA ARG A 375 -15.76 -2.60 15.66
C ARG A 375 -15.65 -2.09 17.10
N GLU A 376 -16.69 -2.34 17.88
CA GLU A 376 -16.70 -1.99 19.32
C GLU A 376 -15.42 -2.46 20.02
N GLY A 377 -14.82 -1.60 20.84
CA GLY A 377 -13.56 -1.85 21.54
C GLY A 377 -12.28 -1.62 20.75
N VAL A 378 -12.30 -1.58 19.42
CA VAL A 378 -11.09 -1.35 18.60
C VAL A 378 -10.61 0.09 18.71
N ARG A 379 -11.51 1.07 18.68
CA ARG A 379 -11.17 2.50 18.80
C ARG A 379 -10.40 2.84 20.07
N PRO A 380 -10.89 2.47 21.30
CA PRO A 380 -10.15 2.72 22.54
C PRO A 380 -8.80 2.01 22.59
N LEU A 381 -8.71 0.79 22.03
CA LEU A 381 -7.45 0.05 21.96
C LEU A 381 -6.44 0.74 21.05
N SER A 382 -6.86 1.12 19.85
CA SER A 382 -6.04 1.89 18.88
C SER A 382 -5.52 3.19 19.50
N GLY A 383 -6.37 3.93 20.21
CA GLY A 383 -5.99 5.15 20.91
C GLY A 383 -4.93 4.91 21.98
N ARG A 384 -5.08 3.87 22.81
CA ARG A 384 -4.07 3.49 23.81
C ARG A 384 -2.75 3.07 23.19
N VAL A 385 -2.78 2.29 22.12
CA VAL A 385 -1.56 1.89 21.41
C VAL A 385 -0.89 3.12 20.79
N ARG A 386 -1.67 4.02 20.17
CA ARG A 386 -1.12 5.27 19.62
C ARG A 386 -0.46 6.12 20.70
N ALA A 387 -1.05 6.27 21.85
CA ALA A 387 -0.48 7.04 22.97
C ALA A 387 0.87 6.50 23.46
N VAL A 388 1.17 5.20 23.26
CA VAL A 388 2.48 4.62 23.57
C VAL A 388 3.53 5.01 22.52
N PHE A 389 3.14 5.08 21.24
CA PHE A 389 4.05 5.37 20.13
C PHE A 389 4.15 6.86 19.79
N ASP A 390 3.14 7.64 20.10
CA ASP A 390 3.06 9.07 19.85
C ASP A 390 2.42 9.78 21.05
N PRO A 391 3.12 9.81 22.22
CA PRO A 391 2.56 10.34 23.46
C PRO A 391 2.21 11.83 23.40
N GLY A 392 2.93 12.61 22.59
CA GLY A 392 2.66 14.02 22.33
C GLY A 392 1.58 14.27 21.27
N ALA A 393 1.05 13.20 20.63
CA ALA A 393 0.11 13.28 19.51
C ALA A 393 0.57 14.23 18.40
N ILE A 394 1.89 14.28 18.14
CA ILE A 394 2.49 15.20 17.17
C ILE A 394 2.33 14.71 15.71
N LEU A 395 2.16 13.39 15.49
CA LEU A 395 2.08 12.82 14.15
C LEU A 395 0.71 13.11 13.53
N VAL A 396 0.71 13.86 12.41
CA VAL A 396 -0.52 14.27 11.70
C VAL A 396 -1.02 13.13 10.82
N VAL A 397 -1.83 12.24 11.42
CA VAL A 397 -2.46 11.13 10.71
C VAL A 397 -3.95 11.09 11.05
N PRO A 398 -4.84 11.32 10.07
CA PRO A 398 -6.29 11.28 10.27
C PRO A 398 -6.77 9.82 10.24
N ILE A 399 -6.56 9.09 11.35
CA ILE A 399 -7.04 7.70 11.47
C ILE A 399 -8.55 7.68 11.35
N GLU A 400 -9.22 8.58 12.09
CA GLU A 400 -10.67 8.81 12.05
C GLU A 400 -10.93 10.23 11.57
N GLY A 401 -12.02 10.41 10.85
CA GLY A 401 -12.48 11.74 10.42
C GLY A 401 -13.19 12.49 11.54
N ALA A 402 -13.35 13.80 11.35
CA ALA A 402 -14.14 14.65 12.26
C ALA A 402 -15.60 14.16 12.41
N ASN A 403 -16.13 13.52 11.37
CA ASN A 403 -17.47 12.94 11.31
C ASN A 403 -17.43 11.41 11.42
N GLY A 404 -16.42 10.85 12.09
CA GLY A 404 -16.26 9.41 12.27
C GLY A 404 -17.48 8.80 12.94
N GLY A 405 -18.38 8.26 12.12
CA GLY A 405 -19.49 7.41 12.51
C GLY A 405 -19.03 5.98 12.74
#